data_6f4b9095b20d83a5e2428214f7c4eb7e
#
_entry.id   6f4b9095b20d83a5e2428214f7c4eb7e
#
_cell.length_a   1.000
_cell.length_b   1.000
_cell.length_c   1.000
_cell.angle_alpha   90.00
_cell.angle_beta   90.00
_cell.angle_gamma   90.00
#
_symmetry.space_group_name_H-M   'P 1'
#
loop_
_entity.id
_entity.type
_entity.pdbx_description
1 polymer ?
#
loop_
_entity_poly.entity_id
_entity_poly.type
_entity_poly.pdbx_seq_one_letter_code
_entity_poly.pdbx_strand_id
1 'polypeptide(L)'
;MTESVGWPVVVVDASGATPETAPTVVFDTLMAAVQRREVFAAVVRMPEAPPRGRRIAGVAERVRMLKRLRPGLVEHCRGLAFVMSEEGQRNNAKALRSGPTMWGCPTFATDDPGQAHSWARARLEDA
;
A
#
# COMPACT_ATOMS: atom_id res chain seq x y z
N MET A 1 -12.99 -16.15 -10.10
CA MET A 1 -11.92 -16.40 -9.22
C MET A 1 -10.89 -15.35 -9.31
N THR A 2 -10.22 -15.20 -8.30
CA THR A 2 -9.26 -14.13 -8.18
C THR A 2 -7.85 -14.65 -8.11
N GLU A 3 -7.69 -15.88 -8.48
CA GLU A 3 -6.42 -16.54 -8.32
C GLU A 3 -5.34 -15.97 -9.18
N SER A 4 -5.72 -15.33 -10.28
CA SER A 4 -4.72 -14.77 -11.17
C SER A 4 -3.87 -13.71 -10.48
N VAL A 5 -4.38 -13.12 -9.39
CA VAL A 5 -3.64 -12.10 -8.65
C VAL A 5 -3.33 -12.59 -7.24
N GLY A 6 -3.23 -13.89 -7.11
CA GLY A 6 -2.96 -14.47 -5.82
C GLY A 6 -1.51 -14.37 -5.41
N TRP A 7 -1.23 -14.95 -4.27
CA TRP A 7 0.08 -14.99 -3.66
C TRP A 7 1.15 -15.38 -4.69
N PRO A 8 2.34 -14.75 -4.69
CA PRO A 8 2.85 -13.82 -3.68
C PRO A 8 2.57 -12.34 -3.98
N VAL A 9 1.67 -12.03 -4.88
CA VAL A 9 1.23 -10.66 -5.11
C VAL A 9 -0.10 -10.47 -4.36
N VAL A 10 -0.09 -9.55 -3.40
CA VAL A 10 -1.25 -9.28 -2.57
C VAL A 10 -1.95 -8.04 -3.11
N VAL A 11 -3.23 -8.14 -3.38
CA VAL A 11 -4.01 -6.99 -3.84
C VAL A 11 -4.85 -6.48 -2.68
N VAL A 12 -4.62 -5.23 -2.30
CA VAL A 12 -5.40 -4.55 -1.27
C VAL A 12 -6.32 -3.57 -1.98
N ASP A 13 -7.61 -3.83 -1.96
CA ASP A 13 -8.56 -2.96 -2.65
C ASP A 13 -9.28 -2.08 -1.62
N ALA A 14 -8.76 -0.87 -1.42
CA ALA A 14 -9.38 0.11 -0.55
C ALA A 14 -10.09 1.19 -1.37
N SER A 15 -10.27 0.98 -2.68
CA SER A 15 -10.84 2.01 -3.54
C SER A 15 -12.28 2.33 -3.19
N GLY A 16 -13.02 1.37 -2.62
CA GLY A 16 -14.39 1.61 -2.19
C GLY A 16 -14.53 2.08 -0.75
N ALA A 17 -13.43 2.22 -0.03
CA ALA A 17 -13.46 2.64 1.36
C ALA A 17 -13.47 4.16 1.48
N THR A 18 -13.93 4.65 2.62
CA THR A 18 -13.83 6.08 2.89
C THR A 18 -12.40 6.43 3.28
N PRO A 19 -12.01 7.71 3.21
CA PRO A 19 -10.67 8.09 3.65
C PRO A 19 -10.39 7.70 5.10
N GLU A 20 -11.42 7.62 5.93
CA GLU A 20 -11.26 7.25 7.34
C GLU A 20 -11.04 5.76 7.52
N THR A 21 -11.66 4.93 6.67
CA THR A 21 -11.58 3.48 6.83
C THR A 21 -10.51 2.82 5.98
N ALA A 22 -10.04 3.51 4.93
CA ALA A 22 -9.04 2.94 4.04
C ALA A 22 -7.77 2.49 4.77
N PRO A 23 -7.22 3.26 5.72
CA PRO A 23 -6.03 2.80 6.44
C PRO A 23 -6.24 1.47 7.16
N THR A 24 -7.42 1.25 7.72
CA THR A 24 -7.70 -0.01 8.40
C THR A 24 -7.73 -1.17 7.41
N VAL A 25 -8.34 -0.96 6.24
CA VAL A 25 -8.38 -2.00 5.21
C VAL A 25 -6.97 -2.37 4.78
N VAL A 26 -6.15 -1.36 4.52
CA VAL A 26 -4.76 -1.59 4.11
C VAL A 26 -3.99 -2.31 5.21
N PHE A 27 -4.10 -1.83 6.44
CA PHE A 27 -3.38 -2.41 7.57
C PHE A 27 -3.76 -3.88 7.76
N ASP A 28 -5.05 -4.18 7.81
CA ASP A 28 -5.51 -5.54 8.08
C ASP A 28 -5.03 -6.51 7.01
N THR A 29 -5.12 -6.09 5.75
CA THR A 29 -4.73 -6.97 4.65
C THR A 29 -3.23 -7.21 4.65
N LEU A 30 -2.43 -6.17 4.87
CA LEU A 30 -0.98 -6.31 4.90
C LEU A 30 -0.52 -7.10 6.12
N MET A 31 -1.19 -6.94 7.27
CA MET A 31 -0.84 -7.73 8.44
C MET A 31 -1.09 -9.21 8.20
N ALA A 32 -2.19 -9.54 7.53
CA ALA A 32 -2.45 -10.93 7.19
C ALA A 32 -1.36 -11.49 6.29
N ALA A 33 -0.90 -10.68 5.33
CA ALA A 33 0.18 -11.10 4.44
C ALA A 33 1.48 -11.31 5.20
N VAL A 34 1.81 -10.38 6.10
CA VAL A 34 3.04 -10.47 6.90
C VAL A 34 3.04 -11.72 7.76
N GLN A 35 1.87 -12.10 8.28
CA GLN A 35 1.77 -13.25 9.17
C GLN A 35 2.03 -14.58 8.47
N ARG A 36 2.01 -14.60 7.15
CA ARG A 36 2.37 -15.80 6.41
C ARG A 36 3.89 -16.06 6.45
N ARG A 37 4.67 -15.05 6.81
CA ARG A 37 6.12 -15.17 6.94
C ARG A 37 6.79 -15.63 5.64
N GLU A 38 6.27 -15.16 4.52
CA GLU A 38 6.81 -15.46 3.20
C GLU A 38 6.98 -14.15 2.45
N VAL A 39 7.91 -14.16 1.50
CA VAL A 39 8.18 -12.98 0.68
C VAL A 39 6.97 -12.67 -0.18
N PHE A 40 6.60 -11.38 -0.24
CA PHE A 40 5.47 -10.95 -1.06
C PHE A 40 5.69 -9.51 -1.53
N ALA A 41 4.88 -9.09 -2.49
CA ALA A 41 4.74 -7.70 -2.88
C ALA A 41 3.26 -7.37 -2.93
N ALA A 42 2.91 -6.11 -2.79
CA ALA A 42 1.50 -5.73 -2.70
C ALA A 42 1.17 -4.62 -3.69
N VAL A 43 -0.06 -4.68 -4.19
CA VAL A 43 -0.66 -3.61 -4.99
C VAL A 43 -1.81 -3.06 -4.17
N VAL A 44 -1.72 -1.79 -3.79
CA VAL A 44 -2.69 -1.15 -2.92
C VAL A 44 -3.49 -0.14 -3.74
N ARG A 45 -4.78 -0.42 -3.92
CA ARG A 45 -5.68 0.49 -4.64
C ARG A 45 -6.30 1.45 -3.63
N MET A 46 -6.00 2.73 -3.80
CA MET A 46 -6.43 3.75 -2.85
C MET A 46 -7.74 4.39 -3.29
N PRO A 47 -8.54 4.89 -2.34
CA PRO A 47 -9.73 5.65 -2.72
C PRO A 47 -9.35 7.01 -3.27
N GLU A 48 -10.37 7.73 -3.80
CA GLU A 48 -10.16 9.09 -4.26
C GLU A 48 -9.66 9.97 -3.12
N ALA A 49 -8.79 10.91 -3.48
CA ALA A 49 -8.24 11.81 -2.48
C ALA A 49 -9.36 12.67 -1.89
N PRO A 50 -9.33 12.92 -0.56
CA PRO A 50 -10.34 13.80 0.04
C PRO A 50 -10.17 15.23 -0.45
N PRO A 51 -11.22 16.05 -0.34
CA PRO A 51 -11.12 17.44 -0.73
C PRO A 51 -10.02 18.16 0.04
N ARG A 52 -9.46 19.15 -0.63
CA ARG A 52 -8.40 19.95 -0.04
C ARG A 52 -8.84 20.57 1.28
N GLY A 53 -7.94 20.57 2.25
CA GLY A 53 -8.20 21.18 3.53
C GLY A 53 -8.98 20.33 4.49
N ARG A 54 -9.45 19.19 4.03
CA ARG A 54 -10.19 18.30 4.91
C ARG A 54 -9.24 17.55 5.82
N ARG A 55 -9.54 17.59 7.11
CA ARG A 55 -8.77 16.84 8.08
C ARG A 55 -9.25 15.40 8.11
N ILE A 56 -8.29 14.49 8.19
CA ILE A 56 -8.61 13.07 8.32
C ILE A 56 -8.32 12.69 9.76
N ALA A 57 -9.35 12.17 10.44
CA ALA A 57 -9.21 11.75 11.81
C ALA A 57 -8.30 10.53 11.91
N GLY A 58 -7.76 10.28 13.09
CA GLY A 58 -7.05 9.05 13.35
C GLY A 58 -5.59 9.03 12.92
N VAL A 59 -4.96 10.21 12.80
CA VAL A 59 -3.55 10.27 12.41
C VAL A 59 -2.67 9.48 13.36
N ALA A 60 -2.88 9.68 14.67
CA ALA A 60 -2.07 8.98 15.67
C ALA A 60 -2.25 7.47 15.58
N GLU A 61 -3.47 7.05 15.31
CA GLU A 61 -3.75 5.62 15.17
C GLU A 61 -3.09 5.04 13.93
N ARG A 62 -3.08 5.79 12.83
CA ARG A 62 -2.39 5.32 11.63
C ARG A 62 -0.90 5.18 11.86
N VAL A 63 -0.31 6.10 12.61
CA VAL A 63 1.10 6.01 12.96
C VAL A 63 1.37 4.75 13.77
N ARG A 64 0.51 4.45 14.73
CA ARG A 64 0.67 3.24 15.55
C ARG A 64 0.54 1.97 14.69
N MET A 65 -0.44 1.97 13.79
CA MET A 65 -0.62 0.82 12.90
C MET A 65 0.60 0.61 12.03
N LEU A 66 1.16 1.69 11.50
CA LEU A 66 2.34 1.59 10.67
C LEU A 66 3.54 1.07 11.45
N LYS A 67 3.70 1.52 12.70
CA LYS A 67 4.79 1.04 13.54
C LYS A 67 4.70 -0.45 13.80
N ARG A 68 3.48 -0.96 13.94
CA ARG A 68 3.29 -2.39 14.15
C ARG A 68 3.55 -3.19 12.88
N LEU A 69 3.22 -2.62 11.74
CA LEU A 69 3.31 -3.31 10.46
C LEU A 69 4.74 -3.30 9.89
N ARG A 70 5.46 -2.21 10.12
CA ARG A 70 6.73 -1.96 9.47
C ARG A 70 7.76 -3.08 9.63
N PRO A 71 7.96 -3.65 10.82
CA PRO A 71 8.96 -4.71 10.95
C PRO A 71 8.70 -5.90 10.03
N GLY A 72 7.44 -6.28 9.88
CA GLY A 72 7.09 -7.37 8.96
C GLY A 72 7.29 -7.00 7.52
N LEU A 73 7.02 -5.74 7.16
CA LEU A 73 7.24 -5.27 5.81
C LEU A 73 8.73 -5.25 5.47
N VAL A 74 9.56 -4.80 6.41
CA VAL A 74 11.00 -4.81 6.21
C VAL A 74 11.50 -6.23 5.93
N GLU A 75 10.94 -7.18 6.63
CA GLU A 75 11.42 -8.56 6.55
C GLU A 75 10.86 -9.30 5.33
N HIS A 76 9.61 -9.08 4.99
CA HIS A 76 8.92 -9.94 4.02
C HIS A 76 8.46 -9.22 2.76
N CYS A 77 8.20 -7.92 2.81
CA CYS A 77 7.62 -7.21 1.67
C CYS A 77 8.71 -6.69 0.74
N ARG A 78 8.61 -7.05 -0.53
CA ARG A 78 9.59 -6.61 -1.53
C ARG A 78 9.18 -5.33 -2.22
N GLY A 79 7.94 -4.89 -2.06
CA GLY A 79 7.52 -3.63 -2.62
C GLY A 79 6.04 -3.38 -2.43
N LEU A 80 5.68 -2.10 -2.35
CA LEU A 80 4.29 -1.67 -2.26
C LEU A 80 4.02 -0.73 -3.43
N ALA A 81 3.11 -1.13 -4.31
CA ALA A 81 2.69 -0.28 -5.42
C ALA A 81 1.33 0.31 -5.09
N PHE A 82 1.25 1.63 -5.08
CA PHE A 82 0.00 2.33 -4.78
C PHE A 82 -0.66 2.77 -6.08
N VAL A 83 -1.91 2.38 -6.26
CA VAL A 83 -2.71 2.81 -7.41
C VAL A 83 -3.58 3.96 -6.94
N MET A 84 -3.36 5.14 -7.51
CA MET A 84 -4.13 6.33 -7.16
C MET A 84 -4.10 7.29 -8.34
N SER A 85 -5.11 8.17 -8.42
CA SER A 85 -5.20 9.14 -9.50
C SER A 85 -4.02 10.09 -9.49
N GLU A 86 -3.81 10.78 -10.62
CA GLU A 86 -2.74 11.77 -10.69
C GLU A 86 -2.92 12.86 -9.63
N GLU A 87 -4.16 13.26 -9.41
CA GLU A 87 -4.44 14.24 -8.37
C GLU A 87 -4.07 13.70 -6.99
N GLY A 88 -4.40 12.44 -6.72
CA GLY A 88 -4.02 11.81 -5.46
C GLY A 88 -2.52 11.76 -5.29
N GLN A 89 -1.79 11.49 -6.36
CA GLN A 89 -0.33 11.47 -6.30
C GLN A 89 0.22 12.85 -5.99
N ARG A 90 -0.32 13.90 -6.61
CA ARG A 90 0.12 15.26 -6.32
C ARG A 90 -0.16 15.66 -4.88
N ASN A 91 -1.34 15.31 -4.39
CA ASN A 91 -1.75 15.66 -3.03
C ASN A 91 -0.94 14.91 -1.98
N ASN A 92 -0.35 13.79 -2.35
CA ASN A 92 0.42 12.97 -1.43
C ASN A 92 1.91 12.90 -1.80
N ALA A 93 2.38 13.86 -2.60
CA ALA A 93 3.74 13.79 -3.15
C ALA A 93 4.79 13.65 -2.06
N LYS A 94 4.64 14.39 -0.97
CA LYS A 94 5.61 14.34 0.12
C LYS A 94 5.63 12.97 0.77
N ALA A 95 4.46 12.41 1.05
CA ALA A 95 4.36 11.10 1.65
C ALA A 95 4.91 10.02 0.72
N LEU A 96 4.68 10.17 -0.59
CA LEU A 96 5.18 9.20 -1.55
C LEU A 96 6.71 9.23 -1.62
N ARG A 97 7.31 10.42 -1.53
CA ARG A 97 8.77 10.50 -1.53
C ARG A 97 9.38 9.85 -0.30
N SER A 98 8.67 9.89 0.82
CA SER A 98 9.14 9.28 2.06
C SER A 98 8.75 7.82 2.18
N GLY A 99 8.06 7.28 1.18
CA GLY A 99 7.48 5.94 1.23
C GLY A 99 8.47 4.86 1.65
N PRO A 100 9.63 4.74 0.98
CA PRO A 100 10.53 3.65 1.34
C PRO A 100 11.00 3.70 2.79
N THR A 101 11.24 4.90 3.31
CA THR A 101 11.62 5.04 4.71
C THR A 101 10.45 4.72 5.63
N MET A 102 9.27 5.22 5.27
CA MET A 102 8.08 5.07 6.11
C MET A 102 7.63 3.60 6.18
N TRP A 103 7.58 2.93 5.04
CA TRP A 103 7.07 1.56 4.98
C TRP A 103 8.15 0.51 5.21
N GLY A 104 9.41 0.84 4.97
CA GLY A 104 10.51 -0.09 5.14
C GLY A 104 10.76 -0.99 3.94
N CYS A 105 10.17 -0.67 2.79
CA CYS A 105 10.37 -1.42 1.56
C CYS A 105 10.18 -0.47 0.38
N PRO A 106 10.61 -0.85 -0.82
CA PRO A 106 10.42 0.02 -1.98
C PRO A 106 8.96 0.33 -2.23
N THR A 107 8.66 1.54 -2.67
CA THR A 107 7.30 1.96 -2.97
C THR A 107 7.24 2.57 -4.36
N PHE A 108 6.06 2.55 -4.96
CA PHE A 108 5.81 3.02 -6.30
C PHE A 108 4.37 3.51 -6.38
N ALA A 109 4.11 4.57 -7.13
CA ALA A 109 2.77 5.10 -7.28
C ALA A 109 2.46 5.26 -8.76
N THR A 110 1.25 4.89 -9.15
CA THR A 110 0.80 4.99 -10.53
C THR A 110 -0.71 5.02 -10.55
N ASP A 111 -1.29 5.52 -11.65
CA ASP A 111 -2.73 5.45 -11.84
C ASP A 111 -3.14 4.23 -12.66
N ASP A 112 -2.18 3.41 -13.06
CA ASP A 112 -2.43 2.25 -13.92
C ASP A 112 -2.25 0.96 -13.12
N PRO A 113 -3.34 0.22 -12.83
CA PRO A 113 -3.22 -1.03 -12.07
C PRO A 113 -2.32 -2.07 -12.74
N GLY A 114 -2.33 -2.14 -14.06
CA GLY A 114 -1.45 -3.08 -14.76
C GLY A 114 0.01 -2.77 -14.55
N GLN A 115 0.35 -1.48 -14.56
CA GLN A 115 1.71 -1.05 -14.30
C GLN A 115 2.12 -1.38 -12.86
N ALA A 116 1.19 -1.20 -11.93
CA ALA A 116 1.45 -1.53 -10.52
C ALA A 116 1.75 -3.02 -10.36
N HIS A 117 0.98 -3.86 -11.02
CA HIS A 117 1.18 -5.31 -10.95
C HIS A 117 2.54 -5.69 -11.54
N SER A 118 2.88 -5.13 -12.69
CA SER A 118 4.16 -5.43 -13.33
C SER A 118 5.32 -5.03 -12.44
N TRP A 119 5.22 -3.85 -11.82
CA TRP A 119 6.27 -3.38 -10.93
C TRP A 119 6.41 -4.30 -9.72
N ALA A 120 5.29 -4.71 -9.12
CA ALA A 120 5.32 -5.58 -7.94
C ALA A 120 5.96 -6.93 -8.26
N ARG A 121 5.63 -7.50 -9.41
CA ARG A 121 6.21 -8.77 -9.82
C ARG A 121 7.70 -8.64 -10.06
N ALA A 122 8.13 -7.53 -10.65
CA ALA A 122 9.55 -7.30 -10.85
C ALA A 122 10.31 -7.23 -9.54
N ARG A 123 9.70 -6.65 -8.51
CA ARG A 123 10.35 -6.59 -7.19
C ARG A 123 10.54 -7.99 -6.62
N LEU A 124 9.58 -8.88 -6.85
CA LEU A 124 9.72 -10.26 -6.37
C LEU A 124 10.83 -11.01 -7.09
N GLU A 125 10.99 -10.75 -8.38
CA GLU A 125 12.03 -11.40 -9.15
C GLU A 125 13.41 -10.92 -8.77
N ASP A 126 13.53 -9.69 -8.30
CA ASP A 126 14.81 -9.12 -7.89
C ASP A 126 15.20 -9.54 -6.48
N ALA A 127 14.32 -10.19 -5.77
CA ALA A 127 14.57 -10.52 -4.38
C ALA A 127 15.55 -11.67 -4.20
#